data_f0572c8775a5315580bcb07bff77399c
#
_entry.id   f0572c8775a5315580bcb07bff77399c
#
_cell.length_a   1.000
_cell.length_b   1.000
_cell.length_c   1.000
_cell.angle_alpha   90.00
_cell.angle_beta   90.00
_cell.angle_gamma   90.00
#
_symmetry.space_group_name_H-M   'P 1'
#
loop_
_entity.id
_entity.type
_entity.pdbx_description
1 polymer ?
#
loop_
_entity_poly.entity_id
_entity_poly.type
_entity_poly.pdbx_seq_one_letter_code
_entity_poly.pdbx_strand_id
1 'polypeptide(L)'
;MQKLPFAVLAVWCLLTAACVQRVLESVPAHNLSQEVPEGYRAIYREIDAEIDRQLPLIPLPWGQKKTDTAFGVELLAANSNRGETLLSEQVVHATALTLDRLKALGVQSVSLSLQYPVMTRNHPQTAEYHEFYRGVAADIRKRGLMIVAEMGSAFREPELSRLEVDYRGLKRDKFGAALREMAEAVIADIRPDFLTILSEPDTQTRNTGLSFSPAEFAATVRQVVKDLDHPGVKLGAGAGSWVSIDYFKALAAIPELDYIDFHIYPVQYGFASDRVLKAAEAARAKGKRVAIGEAWLYKVLGRELTRISQVEAFGRDAFSFWQPLDENFIQLVVNLARTIDAEFCSFFWMKYLYAYIDYTTETSRLSPGQLMTLSDSAAAENILKGKLTPTGERFRGLIQR
;
A
#
# COMPACT_ATOMS: atom_id res chain seq x y z
N MET A 1 19.34 -29.49 11.20
CA MET A 1 17.93 -29.20 10.89
C MET A 1 17.21 -28.84 12.19
N GLN A 2 17.22 -27.57 12.60
CA GLN A 2 16.48 -27.11 13.77
C GLN A 2 15.01 -26.99 13.40
N LYS A 3 14.14 -27.62 14.13
CA LYS A 3 12.68 -27.49 14.05
C LYS A 3 12.33 -26.06 14.52
N LEU A 4 11.98 -25.16 13.60
CA LEU A 4 11.39 -23.87 13.97
C LEU A 4 10.06 -24.15 14.70
N PRO A 5 9.80 -23.51 15.84
CA PRO A 5 8.57 -23.73 16.58
C PRO A 5 7.35 -23.16 15.84
N PHE A 6 6.25 -23.86 15.95
CA PHE A 6 4.90 -23.55 15.42
C PHE A 6 4.37 -22.13 15.79
N ALA A 7 5.05 -21.43 16.66
CA ALA A 7 4.68 -20.10 17.17
C ALA A 7 4.71 -18.96 16.12
N VAL A 8 5.42 -19.12 15.01
CA VAL A 8 5.53 -18.07 13.98
C VAL A 8 4.24 -17.92 13.17
N LEU A 9 3.42 -18.98 13.06
CA LEU A 9 2.10 -18.90 12.40
C LEU A 9 1.08 -18.09 13.21
N ALA A 10 1.22 -18.03 14.54
CA ALA A 10 0.24 -17.40 15.44
C ALA A 10 0.23 -15.86 15.35
N VAL A 11 1.29 -15.22 14.86
CA VAL A 11 1.42 -13.76 14.81
C VAL A 11 0.47 -13.11 13.81
N TRP A 12 0.07 -13.84 12.78
CA TRP A 12 -0.89 -13.34 11.79
C TRP A 12 -2.34 -13.63 12.20
N CYS A 13 -2.57 -14.53 13.18
CA CYS A 13 -3.86 -15.16 13.49
C CYS A 13 -4.45 -14.83 14.86
N LEU A 14 -3.90 -13.93 15.65
CA LEU A 14 -4.42 -13.66 16.98
C LEU A 14 -5.70 -12.81 16.97
N LEU A 15 -6.81 -13.34 16.45
CA LEU A 15 -8.17 -13.03 16.97
C LEU A 15 -9.23 -13.82 16.17
N THR A 16 -9.98 -14.62 16.85
CA THR A 16 -11.07 -15.56 16.48
C THR A 16 -10.63 -16.98 16.13
N ALA A 17 -9.95 -17.62 17.07
CA ALA A 17 -9.22 -18.89 16.86
C ALA A 17 -10.08 -20.12 16.48
N ALA A 18 -11.32 -20.23 16.85
CA ALA A 18 -12.03 -21.52 16.73
C ALA A 18 -12.72 -21.77 15.37
N CYS A 19 -13.24 -20.77 14.69
CA CYS A 19 -13.87 -20.94 13.37
C CYS A 19 -12.87 -20.84 12.21
N VAL A 20 -11.89 -19.95 12.32
CA VAL A 20 -10.86 -19.76 11.29
C VAL A 20 -9.93 -20.98 11.24
N GLN A 21 -9.63 -21.58 12.38
CA GLN A 21 -8.73 -22.74 12.45
C GLN A 21 -9.27 -23.99 11.72
N ARG A 22 -10.58 -24.21 11.73
CA ARG A 22 -11.21 -25.32 10.97
C ARG A 22 -11.20 -25.08 9.46
N VAL A 23 -11.27 -23.82 9.03
CA VAL A 23 -11.20 -23.47 7.60
C VAL A 23 -9.75 -23.54 7.10
N LEU A 24 -8.76 -23.16 7.94
CA LEU A 24 -7.32 -23.23 7.62
C LEU A 24 -6.83 -24.68 7.35
N GLU A 25 -7.40 -25.67 8.01
CA GLU A 25 -7.03 -27.09 7.81
C GLU A 25 -7.55 -27.67 6.48
N SER A 26 -8.50 -27.02 5.81
CA SER A 26 -9.19 -27.52 4.63
C SER A 26 -8.95 -26.72 3.33
N VAL A 27 -8.29 -25.58 3.36
CA VAL A 27 -8.13 -24.70 2.17
C VAL A 27 -6.74 -24.91 1.56
N PRO A 28 -6.63 -25.51 0.37
CA PRO A 28 -5.35 -25.60 -0.35
C PRO A 28 -4.90 -24.20 -0.78
N ALA A 29 -3.72 -23.79 -0.35
CA ALA A 29 -3.11 -22.51 -0.74
C ALA A 29 -2.54 -22.59 -2.17
N HIS A 30 -3.34 -22.91 -3.15
CA HIS A 30 -3.04 -22.77 -4.59
C HIS A 30 -4.11 -23.42 -5.44
N ASN A 31 -4.77 -22.64 -6.26
CA ASN A 31 -5.21 -23.17 -7.53
C ASN A 31 -5.11 -22.12 -8.64
N LEU A 32 -4.73 -22.58 -9.79
CA LEU A 32 -4.66 -21.88 -11.05
C LEU A 32 -6.09 -21.55 -11.51
N SER A 33 -6.35 -20.30 -11.82
CA SER A 33 -7.54 -19.78 -12.51
C SER A 33 -8.85 -20.54 -12.27
N GLN A 34 -9.48 -20.31 -11.13
CA GLN A 34 -10.88 -20.70 -10.95
C GLN A 34 -11.76 -19.96 -11.96
N GLU A 35 -12.82 -20.64 -12.42
CA GLU A 35 -13.88 -19.97 -13.17
C GLU A 35 -14.48 -18.84 -12.31
N VAL A 36 -14.68 -17.66 -12.92
CA VAL A 36 -15.25 -16.50 -12.22
C VAL A 36 -16.68 -16.79 -11.79
N PRO A 37 -17.00 -16.78 -10.49
CA PRO A 37 -18.34 -17.03 -9.98
C PRO A 37 -19.35 -16.03 -10.54
N GLU A 38 -20.60 -16.46 -10.73
CA GLU A 38 -21.64 -15.66 -11.36
C GLU A 38 -21.81 -14.28 -10.72
N GLY A 39 -21.78 -14.21 -9.39
CA GLY A 39 -21.91 -12.94 -8.64
C GLY A 39 -20.81 -11.93 -8.90
N TYR A 40 -19.66 -12.36 -9.42
CA TYR A 40 -18.50 -11.50 -9.70
C TYR A 40 -18.27 -11.25 -11.20
N ARG A 41 -18.99 -11.94 -12.10
CA ARG A 41 -18.79 -11.81 -13.56
C ARG A 41 -18.96 -10.39 -14.09
N ALA A 42 -19.89 -9.62 -13.53
CA ALA A 42 -20.10 -8.23 -13.95
C ALA A 42 -18.89 -7.34 -13.59
N ILE A 43 -18.38 -7.47 -12.38
CA ILE A 43 -17.20 -6.74 -11.91
C ILE A 43 -15.99 -7.14 -12.74
N TYR A 44 -15.77 -8.45 -12.92
CA TYR A 44 -14.65 -8.99 -13.68
C TYR A 44 -14.61 -8.43 -15.11
N ARG A 45 -15.74 -8.49 -15.83
CA ARG A 45 -15.83 -8.00 -17.22
C ARG A 45 -15.62 -6.51 -17.35
N GLU A 46 -16.14 -5.70 -16.41
CA GLU A 46 -15.95 -4.24 -16.44
C GLU A 46 -14.48 -3.90 -16.24
N ILE A 47 -13.81 -4.53 -15.25
CA ILE A 47 -12.41 -4.29 -14.96
C ILE A 47 -11.51 -4.75 -16.12
N ASP A 48 -11.75 -5.96 -16.64
CA ASP A 48 -11.01 -6.53 -17.77
C ASP A 48 -11.07 -5.62 -18.99
N ALA A 49 -12.27 -5.19 -19.37
CA ALA A 49 -12.47 -4.26 -20.47
C ALA A 49 -11.77 -2.91 -20.25
N GLU A 50 -11.73 -2.40 -19.01
CA GLU A 50 -11.03 -1.16 -18.71
C GLU A 50 -9.50 -1.32 -18.77
N ILE A 51 -8.96 -2.43 -18.29
CA ILE A 51 -7.52 -2.72 -18.37
C ILE A 51 -7.13 -2.92 -19.84
N ASP A 52 -7.90 -3.69 -20.61
CA ASP A 52 -7.65 -3.92 -22.04
C ASP A 52 -7.67 -2.62 -22.85
N ARG A 53 -8.56 -1.69 -22.50
CA ARG A 53 -8.62 -0.36 -23.13
C ARG A 53 -7.38 0.49 -22.81
N GLN A 54 -6.82 0.36 -21.61
CA GLN A 54 -5.73 1.22 -21.13
C GLN A 54 -4.33 0.67 -21.43
N LEU A 55 -4.14 -0.63 -21.45
CA LEU A 55 -2.84 -1.27 -21.73
C LEU A 55 -2.18 -0.78 -23.03
N PRO A 56 -2.88 -0.68 -24.17
CA PRO A 56 -2.27 -0.17 -25.41
C PRO A 56 -1.89 1.32 -25.36
N LEU A 57 -2.49 2.10 -24.45
CA LEU A 57 -2.18 3.53 -24.28
C LEU A 57 -0.84 3.74 -23.53
N ILE A 58 -0.37 2.72 -22.85
CA ILE A 58 0.84 2.74 -22.03
C ILE A 58 1.72 1.56 -22.49
N PRO A 59 2.28 1.62 -23.69
CA PRO A 59 3.15 0.55 -24.20
C PRO A 59 4.42 0.47 -23.35
N LEU A 60 4.94 -0.77 -23.17
CA LEU A 60 6.30 -0.93 -22.69
C LEU A 60 7.25 -0.21 -23.65
N PRO A 61 8.15 0.62 -23.16
CA PRO A 61 9.18 1.24 -23.99
C PRO A 61 10.21 0.18 -24.38
N TRP A 62 9.82 -0.75 -25.27
CA TRP A 62 10.71 -1.75 -25.83
C TRP A 62 11.87 -1.07 -26.56
N GLY A 63 13.09 -1.32 -26.13
CA GLY A 63 14.28 -0.74 -26.74
C GLY A 63 14.59 0.69 -26.33
N GLN A 64 13.82 1.31 -25.43
CA GLN A 64 14.15 2.61 -24.85
C GLN A 64 15.04 2.46 -23.61
N LYS A 65 15.72 3.55 -23.23
CA LYS A 65 16.58 3.63 -22.06
C LYS A 65 15.90 3.02 -20.84
N LYS A 66 16.58 2.10 -20.17
CA LYS A 66 16.12 1.55 -18.88
C LYS A 66 15.86 2.72 -17.93
N THR A 67 14.67 2.78 -17.36
CA THR A 67 14.34 3.79 -16.34
C THR A 67 14.96 3.40 -15.01
N ASP A 68 15.30 4.39 -14.19
CA ASP A 68 15.83 4.18 -12.84
C ASP A 68 14.71 3.99 -11.80
N THR A 69 13.48 3.73 -12.25
CA THR A 69 12.32 3.48 -11.37
C THR A 69 12.60 2.31 -10.43
N ALA A 70 12.57 2.57 -9.13
CA ALA A 70 12.69 1.54 -8.11
C ALA A 70 11.34 0.86 -7.87
N PHE A 71 11.22 -0.42 -8.23
CA PHE A 71 10.01 -1.19 -7.96
C PHE A 71 10.03 -1.81 -6.58
N GLY A 72 8.92 -1.67 -5.86
CA GLY A 72 8.77 -2.14 -4.50
C GLY A 72 7.35 -2.57 -4.14
N VAL A 73 7.20 -2.86 -2.87
CA VAL A 73 5.92 -3.22 -2.27
C VAL A 73 5.82 -2.62 -0.87
N GLU A 74 4.59 -2.49 -0.36
CA GLU A 74 4.40 -2.17 1.05
C GLU A 74 4.82 -3.33 1.94
N LEU A 75 5.56 -3.02 3.01
CA LEU A 75 5.94 -3.98 4.04
C LEU A 75 4.79 -4.14 5.05
N LEU A 76 3.74 -4.87 4.66
CA LEU A 76 2.53 -5.06 5.47
C LEU A 76 2.82 -5.55 6.90
N ALA A 77 3.90 -6.30 7.10
CA ALA A 77 4.33 -6.75 8.42
C ALA A 77 4.68 -5.58 9.36
N ALA A 78 5.10 -4.43 8.80
CA ALA A 78 5.48 -3.23 9.55
C ALA A 78 4.48 -2.07 9.37
N ASN A 79 3.28 -2.28 8.80
CA ASN A 79 2.25 -1.25 8.69
C ASN A 79 1.71 -0.88 10.09
N SER A 80 1.75 0.41 10.43
CA SER A 80 1.39 0.88 11.77
C SER A 80 -0.08 0.68 12.15
N ASN A 81 -0.99 0.47 11.19
CA ASN A 81 -2.36 0.08 11.47
C ASN A 81 -2.48 -1.24 12.26
N ARG A 82 -1.41 -2.04 12.32
CA ARG A 82 -1.36 -3.25 13.16
C ARG A 82 -1.28 -2.95 14.67
N GLY A 83 -1.04 -1.71 15.05
CA GLY A 83 -1.01 -1.27 16.43
C GLY A 83 0.04 -2.02 17.28
N GLU A 84 -0.27 -2.27 18.53
CA GLU A 84 0.65 -2.92 19.49
C GLU A 84 1.19 -4.28 19.06
N THR A 85 0.51 -4.96 18.11
CA THR A 85 1.01 -6.25 17.62
C THR A 85 2.38 -6.14 16.95
N LEU A 86 2.75 -4.95 16.43
CA LEU A 86 4.06 -4.69 15.85
C LEU A 86 5.21 -4.86 16.86
N LEU A 87 4.94 -4.59 18.13
CA LEU A 87 5.96 -4.53 19.19
C LEU A 87 6.34 -5.94 19.71
N SER A 88 5.74 -7.00 19.18
CA SER A 88 6.05 -8.36 19.57
C SER A 88 7.31 -8.89 18.86
N GLU A 89 8.14 -9.69 19.56
CA GLU A 89 9.34 -10.33 18.98
C GLU A 89 9.01 -11.16 17.73
N GLN A 90 7.84 -11.79 17.72
CA GLN A 90 7.39 -12.58 16.58
C GLN A 90 7.21 -11.74 15.33
N VAL A 91 6.65 -10.51 15.45
CA VAL A 91 6.48 -9.62 14.31
C VAL A 91 7.82 -9.08 13.82
N VAL A 92 8.75 -8.77 14.73
CA VAL A 92 10.13 -8.38 14.34
C VAL A 92 10.76 -9.50 13.50
N HIS A 93 10.67 -10.75 13.95
CA HIS A 93 11.20 -11.89 13.20
C HIS A 93 10.50 -12.12 11.85
N ALA A 94 9.16 -12.05 11.83
CA ALA A 94 8.37 -12.16 10.60
C ALA A 94 8.70 -11.06 9.59
N THR A 95 8.93 -9.83 10.06
CA THR A 95 9.35 -8.69 9.25
C THR A 95 10.70 -8.95 8.59
N ALA A 96 11.69 -9.41 9.34
CA ALA A 96 13.01 -9.73 8.81
C ALA A 96 12.95 -10.83 7.73
N LEU A 97 12.18 -11.90 7.97
CA LEU A 97 11.97 -12.98 6.99
C LEU A 97 11.26 -12.45 5.73
N THR A 98 10.22 -11.62 5.90
CA THR A 98 9.50 -11.02 4.78
C THR A 98 10.46 -10.19 3.90
N LEU A 99 11.33 -9.40 4.52
CA LEU A 99 12.35 -8.63 3.80
C LEU A 99 13.31 -9.53 3.00
N ASP A 100 13.71 -10.69 3.54
CA ASP A 100 14.54 -11.66 2.82
C ASP A 100 13.81 -12.20 1.56
N ARG A 101 12.50 -12.48 1.68
CA ARG A 101 11.67 -12.92 0.55
C ARG A 101 11.47 -11.84 -0.51
N LEU A 102 11.24 -10.61 -0.07
CA LEU A 102 11.12 -9.45 -0.98
C LEU A 102 12.43 -9.18 -1.72
N LYS A 103 13.56 -9.26 -1.03
CA LYS A 103 14.88 -9.17 -1.68
C LYS A 103 15.09 -10.27 -2.71
N ALA A 104 14.74 -11.51 -2.39
CA ALA A 104 14.81 -12.65 -3.32
C ALA A 104 13.84 -12.51 -4.50
N LEU A 105 12.68 -11.85 -4.31
CA LEU A 105 11.74 -11.49 -5.37
C LEU A 105 12.33 -10.48 -6.36
N GLY A 106 13.30 -9.68 -5.95
CA GLY A 106 14.00 -8.69 -6.76
C GLY A 106 13.47 -7.26 -6.62
N VAL A 107 12.68 -6.95 -5.56
CA VAL A 107 12.29 -5.57 -5.27
C VAL A 107 13.51 -4.71 -4.92
N GLN A 108 13.45 -3.44 -5.26
CA GLN A 108 14.49 -2.45 -4.97
C GLN A 108 14.12 -1.52 -3.81
N SER A 109 12.82 -1.41 -3.51
CA SER A 109 12.32 -0.58 -2.42
C SER A 109 11.26 -1.30 -1.59
N VAL A 110 11.05 -0.82 -0.36
CA VAL A 110 9.88 -1.17 0.45
C VAL A 110 9.27 0.10 1.02
N SER A 111 7.94 0.16 1.08
CA SER A 111 7.23 1.25 1.72
C SER A 111 6.77 0.87 3.12
N LEU A 112 6.83 1.86 4.03
CA LEU A 112 6.40 1.79 5.42
C LEU A 112 5.24 2.76 5.60
N SER A 113 4.06 2.25 5.92
CA SER A 113 2.89 3.07 6.25
C SER A 113 2.87 3.43 7.73
N LEU A 114 2.98 4.71 8.02
CA LEU A 114 3.12 5.30 9.36
C LEU A 114 1.89 6.17 9.67
N GLN A 115 0.99 5.65 10.48
CA GLN A 115 -0.28 6.32 10.74
C GLN A 115 -0.25 7.15 12.02
N TYR A 116 -0.80 8.37 11.94
CA TYR A 116 -1.07 9.16 13.13
C TYR A 116 -1.93 8.37 14.12
N PRO A 117 -1.61 8.36 15.43
CA PRO A 117 -0.59 9.17 16.12
C PRO A 117 0.69 8.42 16.53
N VAL A 118 1.03 7.28 15.93
CA VAL A 118 2.02 6.31 16.42
C VAL A 118 3.39 6.94 16.75
N MET A 119 3.86 7.89 15.93
CA MET A 119 5.18 8.53 16.12
C MET A 119 5.08 9.92 16.80
N THR A 120 3.94 10.24 17.42
CA THR A 120 3.81 11.50 18.18
C THR A 120 4.14 11.29 19.65
N ARG A 121 4.66 12.33 20.33
CA ARG A 121 5.05 12.30 21.77
C ARG A 121 3.91 11.91 22.70
N ASN A 122 2.68 12.18 22.30
CA ASN A 122 1.51 11.91 23.12
C ASN A 122 0.97 10.47 22.97
N HIS A 123 1.55 9.66 22.06
CA HIS A 123 1.17 8.26 21.95
C HIS A 123 1.77 7.46 23.11
N PRO A 124 0.99 6.62 23.83
CA PRO A 124 1.45 5.94 25.05
C PRO A 124 2.72 5.09 24.86
N GLN A 125 2.89 4.48 23.69
CA GLN A 125 4.00 3.57 23.37
C GLN A 125 4.93 4.16 22.31
N THR A 126 5.06 5.47 22.25
CA THR A 126 5.83 6.12 21.19
C THR A 126 7.29 5.67 21.20
N ALA A 127 7.90 5.46 22.35
CA ALA A 127 9.31 5.04 22.49
C ALA A 127 9.53 3.65 21.87
N GLU A 128 8.61 2.71 22.10
CA GLU A 128 8.65 1.36 21.56
C GLU A 128 8.47 1.35 20.05
N TYR A 129 7.57 2.18 19.50
CA TYR A 129 7.43 2.36 18.06
C TYR A 129 8.66 2.98 17.42
N HIS A 130 9.29 3.97 18.03
CA HIS A 130 10.55 4.53 17.57
C HIS A 130 11.65 3.46 17.49
N GLU A 131 11.77 2.62 18.52
CA GLU A 131 12.74 1.53 18.54
C GLU A 131 12.43 0.48 17.46
N PHE A 132 11.17 0.05 17.35
CA PHE A 132 10.73 -0.88 16.32
C PHE A 132 11.09 -0.39 14.91
N TYR A 133 10.71 0.85 14.55
CA TYR A 133 10.98 1.38 13.20
C TYR A 133 12.45 1.65 12.94
N ARG A 134 13.25 2.01 13.94
CA ARG A 134 14.72 2.05 13.81
C ARG A 134 15.28 0.67 13.45
N GLY A 135 14.81 -0.37 14.11
CA GLY A 135 15.19 -1.75 13.82
C GLY A 135 14.80 -2.18 12.41
N VAL A 136 13.56 -1.92 12.02
CA VAL A 136 13.05 -2.21 10.66
C VAL A 136 13.87 -1.47 9.60
N ALA A 137 14.14 -0.18 9.80
CA ALA A 137 14.93 0.63 8.86
C ALA A 137 16.37 0.10 8.72
N ALA A 138 16.99 -0.33 9.82
CA ALA A 138 18.32 -0.95 9.81
C ALA A 138 18.30 -2.27 9.02
N ASP A 139 17.27 -3.08 9.21
CA ASP A 139 17.09 -4.36 8.52
C ASP A 139 16.84 -4.19 7.01
N ILE A 140 16.08 -3.16 6.59
CA ILE A 140 15.88 -2.82 5.18
C ILE A 140 17.21 -2.43 4.54
N ARG A 141 17.97 -1.52 5.17
CA ARG A 141 19.27 -1.04 4.66
C ARG A 141 20.30 -2.15 4.56
N LYS A 142 20.35 -3.05 5.56
CA LYS A 142 21.25 -4.22 5.55
C LYS A 142 21.06 -5.09 4.30
N ARG A 143 19.87 -5.07 3.70
CA ARG A 143 19.53 -5.79 2.47
C ARG A 143 19.76 -4.96 1.21
N GLY A 144 20.22 -3.71 1.34
CA GLY A 144 20.42 -2.79 0.23
C GLY A 144 19.10 -2.42 -0.46
N LEU A 145 18.01 -2.32 0.31
CA LEU A 145 16.71 -1.86 -0.17
C LEU A 145 16.52 -0.38 0.17
N MET A 146 15.88 0.35 -0.73
CA MET A 146 15.46 1.72 -0.54
C MET A 146 14.25 1.77 0.41
N ILE A 147 14.17 2.79 1.26
CA ILE A 147 13.07 3.02 2.18
C ILE A 147 12.18 4.13 1.66
N VAL A 148 10.93 3.83 1.40
CA VAL A 148 9.86 4.80 1.22
C VAL A 148 9.05 4.84 2.50
N ALA A 149 8.84 6.00 3.10
CA ALA A 149 7.94 6.17 4.23
C ALA A 149 6.73 7.00 3.80
N GLU A 150 5.56 6.59 4.20
CA GLU A 150 4.32 7.29 3.95
C GLU A 150 3.57 7.54 5.25
N MET A 151 3.17 8.80 5.48
CA MET A 151 2.40 9.19 6.66
C MET A 151 0.92 9.41 6.30
N GLY A 152 0.06 9.12 7.26
CA GLY A 152 -1.38 9.30 7.10
C GLY A 152 -2.12 9.26 8.43
N SER A 153 -3.43 9.05 8.37
CA SER A 153 -4.29 8.81 9.53
C SER A 153 -4.69 7.35 9.62
N ALA A 154 -4.77 6.80 10.82
CA ALA A 154 -5.25 5.43 11.05
C ALA A 154 -6.70 5.27 10.58
N PHE A 155 -7.03 4.10 10.05
CA PHE A 155 -8.39 3.73 9.71
C PHE A 155 -9.27 3.65 10.96
N ARG A 156 -10.57 3.91 10.78
CA ARG A 156 -11.58 3.78 11.84
C ARG A 156 -12.13 2.36 11.95
N GLU A 157 -12.10 1.65 10.85
CA GLU A 157 -12.63 0.30 10.74
C GLU A 157 -11.71 -0.68 11.47
N PRO A 158 -12.20 -1.46 12.46
CA PRO A 158 -11.37 -2.37 13.24
C PRO A 158 -10.78 -3.53 12.42
N GLU A 159 -11.36 -3.82 11.26
CA GLU A 159 -10.83 -4.79 10.31
C GLU A 159 -9.56 -4.27 9.61
N LEU A 160 -9.40 -2.95 9.50
CA LEU A 160 -8.29 -2.30 8.79
C LEU A 160 -7.24 -1.73 9.74
N SER A 161 -7.61 -1.34 10.96
CA SER A 161 -6.69 -0.80 11.95
C SER A 161 -6.98 -1.31 13.35
N ARG A 162 -5.92 -1.59 14.10
CA ARG A 162 -5.95 -1.88 15.54
C ARG A 162 -5.55 -0.67 16.38
N LEU A 163 -5.25 0.45 15.74
CA LEU A 163 -5.00 1.70 16.43
C LEU A 163 -6.35 2.33 16.81
N GLU A 164 -6.58 2.49 18.09
CA GLU A 164 -7.72 3.23 18.60
C GLU A 164 -7.40 4.72 18.65
N VAL A 165 -7.91 5.48 17.68
CA VAL A 165 -7.66 6.92 17.58
C VAL A 165 -8.97 7.68 17.72
N ASP A 166 -9.03 8.57 18.72
CA ASP A 166 -10.17 9.48 18.86
C ASP A 166 -9.94 10.77 18.04
N TYR A 167 -10.58 10.83 16.90
CA TYR A 167 -10.53 12.02 16.02
C TYR A 167 -11.56 13.10 16.38
N ARG A 168 -12.39 12.91 17.42
CA ARG A 168 -13.41 13.90 17.81
C ARG A 168 -12.74 15.20 18.26
N GLY A 169 -13.19 16.30 17.66
CA GLY A 169 -12.63 17.62 17.97
C GLY A 169 -11.23 17.90 17.40
N LEU A 170 -10.67 16.98 16.62
CA LEU A 170 -9.40 17.25 15.92
C LEU A 170 -9.59 18.45 14.98
N LYS A 171 -8.65 19.38 15.03
CA LYS A 171 -8.61 20.54 14.13
C LYS A 171 -7.48 20.37 13.14
N ARG A 172 -7.63 20.94 11.94
CA ARG A 172 -6.64 20.82 10.85
C ARG A 172 -5.26 21.33 11.25
N ASP A 173 -5.16 22.46 11.94
CA ASP A 173 -3.90 23.01 12.45
C ASP A 173 -3.20 22.05 13.43
N LYS A 174 -3.97 21.39 14.30
CA LYS A 174 -3.45 20.38 15.24
C LYS A 174 -3.02 19.10 14.52
N PHE A 175 -3.78 18.68 13.52
CA PHE A 175 -3.40 17.53 12.70
C PHE A 175 -2.10 17.82 11.92
N GLY A 176 -1.99 19.00 11.30
CA GLY A 176 -0.76 19.42 10.63
C GLY A 176 0.45 19.51 11.57
N ALA A 177 0.26 20.02 12.80
CA ALA A 177 1.32 20.05 13.80
C ALA A 177 1.77 18.66 14.25
N ALA A 178 0.83 17.73 14.42
CA ALA A 178 1.15 16.34 14.75
C ALA A 178 1.85 15.61 13.59
N LEU A 179 1.43 15.82 12.35
CA LEU A 179 2.14 15.31 11.18
C LEU A 179 3.56 15.88 11.05
N ARG A 180 3.78 17.14 11.43
CA ARG A 180 5.12 17.73 11.49
C ARG A 180 5.99 17.01 12.51
N GLU A 181 5.48 16.78 13.70
CA GLU A 181 6.18 16.03 14.75
C GLU A 181 6.52 14.61 14.28
N MET A 182 5.57 13.93 13.62
CA MET A 182 5.82 12.62 13.02
C MET A 182 6.91 12.66 11.94
N ALA A 183 6.87 13.67 11.05
CA ALA A 183 7.89 13.81 10.00
C ALA A 183 9.29 13.98 10.58
N GLU A 184 9.44 14.80 11.61
CA GLU A 184 10.70 14.97 12.34
C GLU A 184 11.20 13.65 12.94
N ALA A 185 10.29 12.88 13.57
CA ALA A 185 10.62 11.57 14.13
C ALA A 185 11.01 10.55 13.06
N VAL A 186 10.25 10.48 11.96
CA VAL A 186 10.52 9.58 10.82
C VAL A 186 11.87 9.90 10.18
N ILE A 187 12.19 11.18 9.98
CA ILE A 187 13.47 11.61 9.43
C ILE A 187 14.62 11.24 10.39
N ALA A 188 14.46 11.46 11.69
CA ALA A 188 15.49 11.17 12.68
C ALA A 188 15.77 9.65 12.84
N ASP A 189 14.72 8.84 12.93
CA ASP A 189 14.83 7.42 13.29
C ASP A 189 14.93 6.50 12.08
N ILE A 190 14.13 6.76 11.03
CA ILE A 190 14.05 5.91 9.85
C ILE A 190 15.02 6.39 8.78
N ARG A 191 15.18 7.72 8.59
CA ARG A 191 15.97 8.33 7.51
C ARG A 191 15.60 7.75 6.14
N PRO A 192 14.33 7.81 5.75
CA PRO A 192 13.91 7.20 4.49
C PRO A 192 14.57 7.91 3.29
N ASP A 193 14.66 7.22 2.15
CA ASP A 193 15.08 7.85 0.90
C ASP A 193 13.99 8.80 0.38
N PHE A 194 12.71 8.42 0.62
CA PHE A 194 11.52 9.17 0.23
C PHE A 194 10.52 9.22 1.39
N LEU A 195 9.96 10.40 1.67
CA LEU A 195 8.93 10.61 2.67
C LEU A 195 7.71 11.29 2.05
N THR A 196 6.63 10.53 1.87
CA THR A 196 5.30 11.07 1.52
C THR A 196 4.65 11.60 2.80
N ILE A 197 4.50 12.92 2.87
CA ILE A 197 3.98 13.64 4.06
C ILE A 197 2.52 13.34 4.32
N LEU A 198 1.73 13.32 3.27
CA LEU A 198 0.29 13.05 3.31
C LEU A 198 -0.22 12.71 1.90
N SER A 199 -1.09 11.71 1.82
CA SER A 199 -1.75 11.30 0.59
C SER A 199 -3.26 11.16 0.78
N GLU A 200 -4.00 10.91 -0.30
CA GLU A 200 -5.43 10.57 -0.30
C GLU A 200 -6.33 11.51 0.54
N PRO A 201 -6.60 12.73 0.09
CA PRO A 201 -7.40 13.71 0.85
C PRO A 201 -8.80 13.20 1.23
N ASP A 202 -9.40 12.33 0.43
CA ASP A 202 -10.69 11.69 0.69
C ASP A 202 -10.59 10.62 1.81
N THR A 203 -9.53 9.83 1.83
CA THR A 203 -9.23 8.88 2.92
C THR A 203 -8.94 9.63 4.22
N GLN A 204 -8.15 10.71 4.17
CA GLN A 204 -7.91 11.54 5.34
C GLN A 204 -9.22 12.15 5.87
N THR A 205 -10.11 12.62 4.97
CA THR A 205 -11.43 13.14 5.35
C THR A 205 -12.26 12.08 6.04
N ARG A 206 -12.33 10.87 5.50
CA ARG A 206 -13.11 9.76 6.07
C ARG A 206 -12.59 9.37 7.46
N ASN A 207 -11.28 9.27 7.62
CA ASN A 207 -10.67 8.84 8.87
C ASN A 207 -10.76 9.92 9.96
N THR A 208 -10.36 11.16 9.63
CA THR A 208 -10.26 12.23 10.62
C THR A 208 -11.55 13.02 10.84
N GLY A 209 -12.45 13.02 9.86
CA GLY A 209 -13.61 13.91 9.80
C GLY A 209 -13.27 15.35 9.37
N LEU A 210 -12.01 15.65 9.04
CA LEU A 210 -11.59 16.93 8.49
C LEU A 210 -11.88 16.95 6.99
N SER A 211 -12.57 17.97 6.49
CA SER A 211 -12.70 18.17 5.06
C SER A 211 -11.45 18.82 4.47
N PHE A 212 -11.08 18.42 3.26
CA PHE A 212 -9.95 18.98 2.53
C PHE A 212 -10.38 19.36 1.12
N SER A 213 -10.45 20.63 0.82
CA SER A 213 -10.37 21.12 -0.56
C SER A 213 -8.91 21.01 -1.05
N PRO A 214 -8.62 21.10 -2.35
CA PRO A 214 -7.24 21.10 -2.86
C PRO A 214 -6.34 22.13 -2.18
N ALA A 215 -6.85 23.34 -1.93
CA ALA A 215 -6.11 24.42 -1.27
C ALA A 215 -5.83 24.11 0.21
N GLU A 216 -6.83 23.57 0.92
CA GLU A 216 -6.69 23.19 2.35
C GLU A 216 -5.77 22.01 2.54
N PHE A 217 -5.81 21.02 1.65
CA PHE A 217 -4.90 19.89 1.67
C PHE A 217 -3.44 20.34 1.46
N ALA A 218 -3.21 21.15 0.42
CA ALA A 218 -1.90 21.73 0.16
C ALA A 218 -1.41 22.63 1.31
N ALA A 219 -2.31 23.39 1.96
CA ALA A 219 -1.95 24.20 3.12
C ALA A 219 -1.51 23.35 4.31
N THR A 220 -2.17 22.20 4.55
CA THR A 220 -1.77 21.24 5.60
C THR A 220 -0.40 20.65 5.29
N VAL A 221 -0.15 20.20 4.07
CA VAL A 221 1.18 19.70 3.65
C VAL A 221 2.26 20.78 3.81
N ARG A 222 1.98 22.01 3.35
CA ARG A 222 2.92 23.15 3.50
C ARG A 222 3.25 23.44 4.96
N GLN A 223 2.26 23.35 5.86
CA GLN A 223 2.49 23.51 7.31
C GLN A 223 3.52 22.50 7.82
N VAL A 224 3.49 21.26 7.31
CA VAL A 224 4.42 20.20 7.72
C VAL A 224 5.81 20.43 7.15
N VAL A 225 5.94 20.74 5.86
CA VAL A 225 7.24 20.78 5.19
C VAL A 225 8.00 22.09 5.38
N LYS A 226 7.30 23.18 5.74
CA LYS A 226 7.93 24.48 5.92
C LYS A 226 9.03 24.41 6.98
N ASP A 227 10.26 24.82 6.60
CA ASP A 227 11.44 24.81 7.48
C ASP A 227 11.71 23.44 8.14
N LEU A 228 11.30 22.34 7.51
CA LEU A 228 11.61 20.98 7.96
C LEU A 228 13.06 20.64 7.59
N ASP A 229 13.87 20.29 8.58
CA ASP A 229 15.22 19.77 8.35
C ASP A 229 15.13 18.29 7.92
N HIS A 230 15.60 17.99 6.70
CA HIS A 230 15.45 16.65 6.10
C HIS A 230 16.69 16.21 5.29
N PRO A 231 17.89 16.20 5.88
CA PRO A 231 19.12 15.96 5.14
C PRO A 231 19.08 14.61 4.42
N GLY A 232 19.15 14.65 3.08
CA GLY A 232 19.17 13.46 2.23
C GLY A 232 17.83 12.76 2.02
N VAL A 233 16.72 13.26 2.61
CA VAL A 233 15.39 12.72 2.44
C VAL A 233 14.63 13.53 1.38
N LYS A 234 14.05 12.88 0.37
CA LYS A 234 13.17 13.53 -0.60
C LYS A 234 11.76 13.61 -0.04
N LEU A 235 11.17 14.80 -0.07
CA LEU A 235 9.81 15.04 0.43
C LEU A 235 8.79 14.99 -0.70
N GLY A 236 7.68 14.32 -0.46
CA GLY A 236 6.55 14.26 -1.37
C GLY A 236 5.20 14.37 -0.68
N ALA A 237 4.18 14.53 -1.46
CA ALA A 237 2.79 14.40 -1.05
C ALA A 237 1.95 13.98 -2.26
N GLY A 238 0.79 13.36 -2.02
CA GLY A 238 0.05 12.75 -3.10
C GLY A 238 -1.45 12.71 -2.94
N ALA A 239 -2.07 12.05 -3.90
CA ALA A 239 -3.50 11.79 -3.89
C ALA A 239 -3.82 10.55 -4.74
N GLY A 240 -5.03 10.02 -4.54
CA GLY A 240 -5.56 8.97 -5.40
C GLY A 240 -5.84 9.49 -6.82
N SER A 241 -5.57 8.68 -7.82
CA SER A 241 -5.82 9.02 -9.23
C SER A 241 -7.31 9.25 -9.53
N TRP A 242 -8.20 8.86 -8.64
CA TRP A 242 -9.66 9.02 -8.73
C TRP A 242 -10.17 10.39 -8.26
N VAL A 243 -9.37 11.20 -7.54
CA VAL A 243 -9.78 12.54 -7.14
C VAL A 243 -9.49 13.59 -8.22
N SER A 244 -9.89 14.85 -8.00
CA SER A 244 -9.62 15.95 -8.96
C SER A 244 -8.12 16.17 -9.17
N ILE A 245 -7.74 16.43 -10.41
CA ILE A 245 -6.37 16.83 -10.78
C ILE A 245 -5.90 18.10 -10.03
N ASP A 246 -6.83 18.89 -9.50
CA ASP A 246 -6.50 20.14 -8.80
C ASP A 246 -5.77 19.90 -7.48
N TYR A 247 -5.92 18.70 -6.87
CA TYR A 247 -5.08 18.30 -5.72
C TYR A 247 -3.62 18.21 -6.13
N PHE A 248 -3.32 17.54 -7.23
CA PHE A 248 -1.95 17.40 -7.74
C PHE A 248 -1.34 18.75 -8.13
N LYS A 249 -2.12 19.64 -8.78
CA LYS A 249 -1.67 20.98 -9.13
C LYS A 249 -1.36 21.82 -7.89
N ALA A 250 -2.21 21.74 -6.85
CA ALA A 250 -2.02 22.48 -5.60
C ALA A 250 -0.78 21.98 -4.83
N LEU A 251 -0.56 20.67 -4.80
CA LEU A 251 0.64 20.08 -4.21
C LEU A 251 1.90 20.43 -5.01
N ALA A 252 1.87 20.34 -6.32
CA ALA A 252 3.01 20.68 -7.18
C ALA A 252 3.45 22.16 -7.06
N ALA A 253 2.57 23.03 -6.59
CA ALA A 253 2.90 24.43 -6.30
C ALA A 253 3.63 24.65 -4.96
N ILE A 254 3.88 23.62 -4.16
CA ILE A 254 4.64 23.70 -2.91
C ILE A 254 6.13 23.58 -3.22
N PRO A 255 6.95 24.63 -2.99
CA PRO A 255 8.37 24.62 -3.39
C PRO A 255 9.17 23.51 -2.71
N GLU A 256 8.87 23.22 -1.43
CA GLU A 256 9.60 22.32 -0.56
C GLU A 256 9.42 20.83 -0.94
N LEU A 257 8.41 20.48 -1.76
CA LEU A 257 8.24 19.09 -2.22
C LEU A 257 9.19 18.79 -3.39
N ASP A 258 9.81 17.62 -3.38
CA ASP A 258 10.64 17.09 -4.45
C ASP A 258 9.81 16.31 -5.48
N TYR A 259 8.79 15.58 -5.02
CA TYR A 259 7.95 14.75 -5.87
C TYR A 259 6.47 14.81 -5.53
N ILE A 260 5.66 14.40 -6.52
CA ILE A 260 4.21 14.18 -6.37
C ILE A 260 3.93 12.70 -6.44
N ASP A 261 3.20 12.21 -5.46
CA ASP A 261 2.87 10.82 -5.27
C ASP A 261 1.48 10.48 -5.82
N PHE A 262 1.37 9.34 -6.50
CA PHE A 262 0.13 8.80 -7.04
C PHE A 262 -0.26 7.52 -6.34
N HIS A 263 -1.53 7.41 -5.95
CA HIS A 263 -2.15 6.15 -5.55
C HIS A 263 -3.09 5.68 -6.65
N ILE A 264 -3.00 4.41 -7.05
CA ILE A 264 -3.75 3.85 -8.18
C ILE A 264 -4.49 2.61 -7.72
N TYR A 265 -5.81 2.71 -7.53
CA TYR A 265 -6.65 1.60 -7.14
C TYR A 265 -7.75 1.30 -8.17
N PRO A 266 -8.70 2.20 -8.47
CA PRO A 266 -9.68 1.94 -9.51
C PRO A 266 -9.08 2.14 -10.90
N VAL A 267 -9.54 1.35 -11.86
CA VAL A 267 -9.14 1.49 -13.28
C VAL A 267 -10.18 2.22 -14.11
N GLN A 268 -11.42 2.31 -13.62
CA GLN A 268 -12.53 2.95 -14.33
C GLN A 268 -12.23 4.42 -14.67
N TYR A 269 -12.91 4.95 -15.67
CA TYR A 269 -12.82 6.35 -16.08
C TYR A 269 -11.41 6.85 -16.45
N GLY A 270 -10.51 5.93 -16.80
CA GLY A 270 -9.12 6.26 -17.12
C GLY A 270 -8.26 6.68 -15.91
N PHE A 271 -8.67 6.29 -14.71
CA PHE A 271 -7.97 6.66 -13.48
C PHE A 271 -6.54 6.11 -13.43
N ALA A 272 -6.30 4.92 -13.98
CA ALA A 272 -4.96 4.32 -13.99
C ALA A 272 -4.07 4.76 -15.16
N SER A 273 -4.57 5.55 -16.12
CA SER A 273 -3.80 6.00 -17.27
C SER A 273 -3.93 7.50 -17.51
N ASP A 274 -5.01 7.94 -18.16
CA ASP A 274 -5.20 9.33 -18.58
C ASP A 274 -5.03 10.34 -17.44
N ARG A 275 -5.58 10.01 -16.26
CA ARG A 275 -5.53 10.90 -15.11
C ARG A 275 -4.12 11.04 -14.57
N VAL A 276 -3.41 9.91 -14.44
CA VAL A 276 -2.02 9.90 -13.94
C VAL A 276 -1.09 10.59 -14.91
N LEU A 277 -1.20 10.32 -16.22
CA LEU A 277 -0.39 10.99 -17.24
C LEU A 277 -0.55 12.51 -17.20
N LYS A 278 -1.79 13.01 -17.15
CA LYS A 278 -2.07 14.45 -17.05
C LYS A 278 -1.56 15.07 -15.74
N ALA A 279 -1.69 14.35 -14.62
CA ALA A 279 -1.19 14.84 -13.35
C ALA A 279 0.34 14.84 -13.28
N ALA A 280 1.00 13.82 -13.87
CA ALA A 280 2.46 13.77 -13.99
C ALA A 280 3.01 14.91 -14.86
N GLU A 281 2.35 15.22 -15.97
CA GLU A 281 2.68 16.39 -16.80
C GLU A 281 2.56 17.70 -16.02
N ALA A 282 1.46 17.88 -15.27
CA ALA A 282 1.25 19.07 -14.44
C ALA A 282 2.31 19.20 -13.32
N ALA A 283 2.72 18.09 -12.71
CA ALA A 283 3.78 18.06 -11.70
C ALA A 283 5.14 18.47 -12.30
N ARG A 284 5.50 17.89 -13.46
CA ARG A 284 6.74 18.20 -14.17
C ARG A 284 6.81 19.64 -14.65
N ALA A 285 5.70 20.21 -15.08
CA ALA A 285 5.62 21.63 -15.44
C ALA A 285 5.95 22.58 -14.28
N LYS A 286 5.95 22.06 -13.04
CA LYS A 286 6.38 22.74 -11.82
C LYS A 286 7.76 22.26 -11.31
N GLY A 287 8.51 21.49 -12.11
CA GLY A 287 9.82 20.97 -11.76
C GLY A 287 9.80 19.80 -10.75
N LYS A 288 8.63 19.20 -10.52
CA LYS A 288 8.50 18.08 -9.58
C LYS A 288 8.77 16.74 -10.26
N ARG A 289 9.45 15.83 -9.54
CA ARG A 289 9.49 14.42 -9.89
C ARG A 289 8.13 13.78 -9.56
N VAL A 290 7.94 12.53 -9.94
CA VAL A 290 6.70 11.78 -9.68
C VAL A 290 7.03 10.38 -9.16
N ALA A 291 6.11 9.83 -8.38
CA ALA A 291 6.19 8.47 -7.85
C ALA A 291 4.80 7.82 -7.84
N ILE A 292 4.76 6.50 -7.72
CA ILE A 292 3.55 5.73 -7.45
C ILE A 292 3.75 5.07 -6.08
N GLY A 293 3.20 5.70 -5.02
CA GLY A 293 3.36 5.27 -3.63
C GLY A 293 2.56 4.03 -3.32
N GLU A 294 1.34 3.94 -3.87
CA GLU A 294 0.50 2.78 -3.72
C GLU A 294 -0.21 2.41 -5.01
N ALA A 295 -0.23 1.12 -5.32
CA ALA A 295 -1.04 0.59 -6.41
C ALA A 295 -1.59 -0.79 -6.08
N TRP A 296 -2.89 -0.97 -6.24
CA TRP A 296 -3.55 -2.28 -6.25
C TRP A 296 -4.92 -2.17 -6.94
N LEU A 297 -5.39 -3.27 -7.53
CA LEU A 297 -6.63 -3.27 -8.29
C LEU A 297 -7.85 -3.36 -7.38
N TYR A 298 -8.74 -2.35 -7.39
CA TYR A 298 -10.06 -2.44 -6.76
C TYR A 298 -11.00 -3.33 -7.56
N LYS A 299 -11.54 -4.39 -6.94
CA LYS A 299 -12.53 -5.30 -7.51
C LYS A 299 -13.94 -4.77 -7.32
N VAL A 300 -14.22 -3.62 -7.96
CA VAL A 300 -15.47 -2.88 -7.81
C VAL A 300 -16.01 -2.43 -9.17
N LEU A 301 -17.32 -2.23 -9.27
CA LEU A 301 -17.93 -1.57 -10.43
C LEU A 301 -17.78 -0.05 -10.30
N GLY A 302 -17.70 0.68 -11.40
CA GLY A 302 -17.62 2.14 -11.39
C GLY A 302 -18.75 2.79 -10.58
N ARG A 303 -19.98 2.23 -10.65
CA ARG A 303 -21.13 2.70 -9.85
C ARG A 303 -21.03 2.41 -8.35
N GLU A 304 -20.13 1.55 -7.91
CA GLU A 304 -19.90 1.21 -6.49
C GLU A 304 -18.85 2.11 -5.83
N LEU A 305 -17.99 2.78 -6.61
CA LEU A 305 -16.83 3.53 -6.11
C LEU A 305 -17.15 4.53 -4.98
N THR A 306 -18.34 5.12 -4.99
CA THR A 306 -18.75 6.09 -3.96
C THR A 306 -19.59 5.48 -2.83
N ARG A 307 -19.86 4.19 -2.86
CA ARG A 307 -20.81 3.51 -1.96
C ARG A 307 -20.21 2.32 -1.21
N ILE A 308 -19.24 1.65 -1.80
CA ILE A 308 -18.61 0.47 -1.21
C ILE A 308 -17.72 0.88 -0.03
N SER A 309 -17.75 0.10 1.04
CA SER A 309 -16.80 0.25 2.13
C SER A 309 -15.42 -0.29 1.72
N GLN A 310 -14.35 0.25 2.31
CA GLN A 310 -13.01 -0.28 2.06
C GLN A 310 -12.86 -1.74 2.52
N VAL A 311 -13.46 -2.09 3.65
CA VAL A 311 -13.45 -3.47 4.17
C VAL A 311 -14.07 -4.43 3.16
N GLU A 312 -15.19 -4.06 2.55
CA GLU A 312 -15.84 -4.87 1.52
C GLU A 312 -14.98 -4.96 0.24
N ALA A 313 -14.45 -3.82 -0.23
CA ALA A 313 -13.60 -3.80 -1.42
C ALA A 313 -12.36 -4.68 -1.23
N PHE A 314 -11.65 -4.55 -0.11
CA PHE A 314 -10.44 -5.32 0.18
C PHE A 314 -10.73 -6.81 0.47
N GLY A 315 -11.90 -7.13 1.03
CA GLY A 315 -12.31 -8.52 1.22
C GLY A 315 -12.49 -9.26 -0.10
N ARG A 316 -12.96 -8.57 -1.16
CA ARG A 316 -13.10 -9.14 -2.52
C ARG A 316 -11.76 -9.55 -3.12
N ASP A 317 -10.67 -8.87 -2.77
CA ASP A 317 -9.33 -9.11 -3.32
C ASP A 317 -8.80 -10.52 -3.02
N ALA A 318 -9.32 -11.18 -1.98
CA ALA A 318 -8.78 -12.43 -1.48
C ALA A 318 -8.86 -13.61 -2.47
N PHE A 319 -9.79 -13.60 -3.43
CA PHE A 319 -10.09 -14.76 -4.24
C PHE A 319 -9.15 -14.99 -5.43
N SER A 320 -8.79 -16.26 -5.64
CA SER A 320 -7.84 -16.70 -6.67
C SER A 320 -8.29 -16.43 -8.12
N PHE A 321 -9.59 -16.37 -8.39
CA PHE A 321 -10.09 -16.08 -9.73
C PHE A 321 -9.78 -14.66 -10.23
N TRP A 322 -9.32 -13.76 -9.36
CA TRP A 322 -8.85 -12.43 -9.75
C TRP A 322 -7.44 -12.39 -10.32
N GLN A 323 -6.65 -13.44 -10.15
CA GLN A 323 -5.23 -13.45 -10.53
C GLN A 323 -4.97 -12.93 -11.96
N PRO A 324 -5.70 -13.32 -13.01
CA PRO A 324 -5.42 -12.82 -14.36
C PRO A 324 -5.59 -11.30 -14.48
N LEU A 325 -6.58 -10.71 -13.79
CA LEU A 325 -6.77 -9.26 -13.76
C LEU A 325 -5.66 -8.56 -12.98
N ASP A 326 -5.24 -9.12 -11.85
CA ASP A 326 -4.14 -8.56 -11.05
C ASP A 326 -2.82 -8.58 -11.84
N GLU A 327 -2.54 -9.64 -12.61
CA GLU A 327 -1.36 -9.71 -13.48
C GLU A 327 -1.39 -8.64 -14.58
N ASN A 328 -2.53 -8.43 -15.23
CA ASN A 328 -2.72 -7.39 -16.23
C ASN A 328 -2.61 -5.98 -15.63
N PHE A 329 -3.20 -5.77 -14.45
CA PHE A 329 -3.08 -4.50 -13.72
C PHE A 329 -1.62 -4.20 -13.31
N ILE A 330 -0.90 -5.18 -12.77
CA ILE A 330 0.52 -5.02 -12.44
C ILE A 330 1.32 -4.64 -13.69
N GLN A 331 1.06 -5.27 -14.83
CA GLN A 331 1.69 -4.90 -16.09
C GLN A 331 1.37 -3.45 -16.49
N LEU A 332 0.10 -3.04 -16.39
CA LEU A 332 -0.34 -1.67 -16.67
C LEU A 332 0.43 -0.66 -15.82
N VAL A 333 0.49 -0.90 -14.50
CA VAL A 333 1.15 0.02 -13.55
C VAL A 333 2.67 0.05 -13.73
N VAL A 334 3.32 -1.10 -13.96
CA VAL A 334 4.76 -1.14 -14.25
C VAL A 334 5.09 -0.38 -15.53
N ASN A 335 4.27 -0.54 -16.57
CA ASN A 335 4.44 0.21 -17.83
C ASN A 335 4.23 1.72 -17.62
N LEU A 336 3.22 2.08 -16.85
CA LEU A 336 2.94 3.48 -16.51
C LEU A 336 4.09 4.09 -15.73
N ALA A 337 4.58 3.42 -14.68
CA ALA A 337 5.69 3.90 -13.86
C ALA A 337 6.93 4.22 -14.70
N ARG A 338 7.28 3.32 -15.65
CA ARG A 338 8.37 3.55 -16.60
C ARG A 338 8.07 4.69 -17.57
N THR A 339 6.84 4.78 -18.08
CA THR A 339 6.41 5.84 -19.00
C THR A 339 6.50 7.23 -18.37
N ILE A 340 6.10 7.34 -17.10
CA ILE A 340 6.22 8.60 -16.36
C ILE A 340 7.56 8.76 -15.66
N ASP A 341 8.56 7.94 -15.92
CA ASP A 341 9.87 7.99 -15.26
C ASP A 341 9.73 8.22 -13.74
N ALA A 342 8.94 7.36 -13.10
CA ALA A 342 8.67 7.45 -11.67
C ALA A 342 9.91 7.17 -10.85
N GLU A 343 10.14 7.90 -9.77
CA GLU A 343 11.26 7.65 -8.84
C GLU A 343 11.15 6.25 -8.23
N PHE A 344 9.94 5.89 -7.80
CA PHE A 344 9.61 4.55 -7.32
C PHE A 344 8.17 4.18 -7.67
N CYS A 345 7.88 2.87 -7.61
CA CYS A 345 6.53 2.33 -7.76
C CYS A 345 6.33 1.21 -6.75
N SER A 346 5.41 1.40 -5.81
CA SER A 346 5.13 0.48 -4.73
C SER A 346 3.74 -0.16 -4.87
N PHE A 347 3.68 -1.48 -4.71
CA PHE A 347 2.42 -2.22 -4.72
C PHE A 347 1.95 -2.50 -3.29
N PHE A 348 0.69 -2.16 -3.00
CA PHE A 348 0.13 -2.19 -1.65
C PHE A 348 -0.06 -3.61 -1.10
N TRP A 349 -0.86 -4.44 -1.77
CA TRP A 349 -1.21 -5.77 -1.28
C TRP A 349 -0.16 -6.83 -1.63
N MET A 350 1.07 -6.70 -1.10
CA MET A 350 2.13 -7.69 -1.32
C MET A 350 1.73 -9.14 -0.99
N LYS A 351 0.75 -9.35 -0.12
CA LYS A 351 0.29 -10.69 0.29
C LYS A 351 -0.20 -11.53 -0.88
N TYR A 352 -0.80 -10.91 -1.90
CA TYR A 352 -1.28 -11.61 -3.09
C TYR A 352 -0.16 -12.03 -4.06
N LEU A 353 1.04 -11.57 -3.85
CA LEU A 353 2.22 -12.15 -4.50
C LEU A 353 2.56 -13.55 -3.95
N TYR A 354 2.01 -13.90 -2.78
CA TYR A 354 2.27 -15.16 -2.09
C TYR A 354 1.05 -16.06 -1.94
N ALA A 355 -0.17 -15.55 -1.78
CA ALA A 355 -1.36 -16.37 -1.63
C ALA A 355 -2.65 -15.67 -2.06
N TYR A 356 -3.56 -16.46 -2.61
CA TYR A 356 -4.98 -16.18 -2.76
C TYR A 356 -5.79 -17.30 -2.11
N ILE A 357 -7.07 -17.08 -1.96
CA ILE A 357 -8.02 -18.03 -1.39
C ILE A 357 -8.96 -18.52 -2.48
N ASP A 358 -9.22 -19.82 -2.55
CA ASP A 358 -10.18 -20.37 -3.49
C ASP A 358 -11.62 -19.99 -3.10
N TYR A 359 -12.43 -19.66 -4.12
CA TYR A 359 -13.85 -19.41 -3.94
C TYR A 359 -14.58 -20.75 -3.84
N THR A 360 -15.03 -21.11 -2.64
CA THR A 360 -15.80 -22.33 -2.35
C THR A 360 -17.10 -21.97 -1.65
N THR A 361 -17.95 -22.97 -1.40
CA THR A 361 -19.17 -22.78 -0.60
C THR A 361 -18.86 -22.26 0.80
N GLU A 362 -17.73 -22.68 1.40
CA GLU A 362 -17.29 -22.26 2.72
C GLU A 362 -16.75 -20.84 2.69
N THR A 363 -15.80 -20.53 1.79
CA THR A 363 -15.15 -19.22 1.74
C THR A 363 -16.07 -18.12 1.25
N SER A 364 -17.07 -18.44 0.43
CA SER A 364 -18.09 -17.49 -0.05
C SER A 364 -19.02 -16.97 1.06
N ARG A 365 -19.05 -17.64 2.21
CA ARG A 365 -19.86 -17.24 3.38
C ARG A 365 -19.10 -16.44 4.41
N LEU A 366 -17.79 -16.28 4.25
CA LEU A 366 -16.95 -15.51 5.16
C LEU A 366 -17.22 -14.02 5.00
N SER A 367 -17.17 -13.30 6.12
CA SER A 367 -17.19 -11.84 6.09
C SER A 367 -15.92 -11.28 5.42
N PRO A 368 -15.93 -10.05 4.89
CA PRO A 368 -14.75 -9.43 4.32
C PRO A 368 -13.52 -9.46 5.26
N GLY A 369 -13.71 -9.15 6.55
CA GLY A 369 -12.65 -9.20 7.55
C GLY A 369 -12.10 -10.63 7.77
N GLN A 370 -12.96 -11.66 7.73
CA GLN A 370 -12.53 -13.05 7.81
C GLN A 370 -11.72 -13.47 6.58
N LEU A 371 -12.15 -13.05 5.37
CA LEU A 371 -11.40 -13.30 4.13
C LEU A 371 -10.02 -12.64 4.15
N MET A 372 -9.93 -11.40 4.63
CA MET A 372 -8.66 -10.69 4.79
C MET A 372 -7.73 -11.45 5.74
N THR A 373 -8.24 -11.86 6.92
CA THR A 373 -7.46 -12.65 7.89
C THR A 373 -7.00 -13.98 7.32
N LEU A 374 -7.86 -14.68 6.58
CA LEU A 374 -7.53 -15.97 5.96
C LEU A 374 -6.44 -15.79 4.89
N SER A 375 -6.55 -14.76 4.05
CA SER A 375 -5.54 -14.47 3.03
C SER A 375 -4.19 -14.05 3.64
N ASP A 376 -4.20 -13.31 4.75
CA ASP A 376 -2.99 -12.96 5.48
C ASP A 376 -2.28 -14.21 6.04
N SER A 377 -3.04 -15.14 6.60
CA SER A 377 -2.51 -16.41 7.14
C SER A 377 -1.90 -17.27 6.03
N ALA A 378 -2.60 -17.43 4.90
CA ALA A 378 -2.10 -18.18 3.76
C ALA A 378 -0.83 -17.54 3.16
N ALA A 379 -0.80 -16.22 3.07
CA ALA A 379 0.38 -15.49 2.61
C ALA A 379 1.57 -15.69 3.56
N ALA A 380 1.35 -15.60 4.87
CA ALA A 380 2.40 -15.84 5.87
C ALA A 380 3.01 -17.24 5.73
N GLU A 381 2.19 -18.27 5.56
CA GLU A 381 2.66 -19.64 5.34
C GLU A 381 3.52 -19.75 4.06
N ASN A 382 3.11 -19.14 2.98
CA ASN A 382 3.85 -19.16 1.71
C ASN A 382 5.11 -18.30 1.76
N ILE A 383 5.12 -17.17 2.46
CA ILE A 383 6.31 -16.38 2.74
C ILE A 383 7.35 -17.24 3.50
N LEU A 384 6.94 -17.99 4.51
CA LEU A 384 7.81 -18.93 5.21
C LEU A 384 8.45 -19.94 4.25
N LYS A 385 7.66 -20.49 3.33
CA LYS A 385 8.10 -21.48 2.34
C LYS A 385 8.84 -20.88 1.14
N GLY A 386 8.80 -19.55 0.96
CA GLY A 386 9.32 -18.84 -0.22
C GLY A 386 8.55 -19.16 -1.51
N LYS A 387 7.24 -19.42 -1.39
CA LYS A 387 6.38 -19.82 -2.50
C LYS A 387 5.62 -18.62 -3.04
N LEU A 388 5.69 -18.37 -4.36
CA LEU A 388 4.97 -17.30 -5.05
C LEU A 388 3.68 -17.83 -5.69
N THR A 389 2.74 -16.92 -5.88
CA THR A 389 1.58 -17.12 -6.78
C THR A 389 2.00 -16.83 -8.24
N PRO A 390 1.17 -17.19 -9.24
CA PRO A 390 1.38 -16.71 -10.61
C PRO A 390 1.51 -15.19 -10.69
N THR A 391 0.71 -14.44 -9.93
CA THR A 391 0.81 -12.98 -9.81
C THR A 391 2.19 -12.54 -9.29
N GLY A 392 2.73 -13.22 -8.28
CA GLY A 392 4.08 -12.96 -7.76
C GLY A 392 5.18 -13.26 -8.77
N GLU A 393 5.06 -14.36 -9.52
CA GLU A 393 5.99 -14.69 -10.60
C GLU A 393 5.92 -13.67 -11.75
N ARG A 394 4.70 -13.23 -12.10
CA ARG A 394 4.50 -12.19 -13.11
C ARG A 394 5.12 -10.87 -12.68
N PHE A 395 4.89 -10.45 -11.44
CA PHE A 395 5.50 -9.25 -10.87
C PHE A 395 7.02 -9.32 -10.95
N ARG A 396 7.64 -10.41 -10.46
CA ARG A 396 9.08 -10.64 -10.53
C ARG A 396 9.60 -10.48 -11.96
N GLY A 397 8.95 -11.14 -12.92
CA GLY A 397 9.36 -11.07 -14.32
C GLY A 397 9.24 -9.68 -14.96
N LEU A 398 8.31 -8.84 -14.48
CA LEU A 398 8.11 -7.48 -14.98
C LEU A 398 9.14 -6.48 -14.42
N ILE A 399 9.47 -6.57 -13.12
CA ILE A 399 10.37 -5.59 -12.48
C ILE A 399 11.85 -5.85 -12.77
N GLN A 400 12.21 -7.07 -13.19
CA GLN A 400 13.60 -7.46 -13.54
C GLN A 400 13.98 -7.13 -14.98
N ARG A 401 13.05 -6.69 -15.80
CA ARG A 401 13.28 -6.27 -17.19
C ARG A 401 13.64 -4.80 -17.25
#